data_a7f63576e4013343a60ba39b43101bea
#
_entry.id   a7f63576e4013343a60ba39b43101bea
#
_cell.length_a   1.000
_cell.length_b   1.000
_cell.length_c   1.000
_cell.angle_alpha   90.00
_cell.angle_beta   90.00
_cell.angle_gamma   90.00
#
_symmetry.space_group_name_H-M   'P 1'
#
loop_
_entity.id
_entity.type
_entity.pdbx_description
1 polymer ?
#
loop_
_entity_poly.entity_id
_entity_poly.type
_entity_poly.pdbx_seq_one_letter_code
_entity_poly.pdbx_strand_id
1 'polypeptide(L)'
;TWSEFIFIPGSREAIARLCDAGHSIIVVTNQSGVSRKLIAPDELERIFAKMKKAISEAGGRILDIFHCPHLPEDNCRCRKPKTGMIERAVEKYAIDLASACMVGDRPKDILCGKNAGCACSVLLASGRGHPAYRRLSEAGIAADHVARDLNQAADWIIQRRQAAH
;
A
#
# COMPACT_ATOMS: atom_id res chain seq x y z
N THR A 1 1.79 12.80 14.75
CA THR A 1 0.56 13.61 14.75
C THR A 1 0.06 13.87 13.33
N TRP A 2 -1.20 14.30 13.16
CA TRP A 2 -1.73 14.68 11.84
C TRP A 2 -0.96 15.83 11.19
N SER A 3 -0.42 16.76 11.96
CA SER A 3 0.39 17.87 11.45
C SER A 3 1.70 17.42 10.78
N GLU A 4 2.16 16.21 11.09
CA GLU A 4 3.34 15.60 10.47
C GLU A 4 2.98 14.69 9.29
N PHE A 5 1.68 14.42 9.07
CA PHE A 5 1.21 13.62 7.96
C PHE A 5 1.11 14.49 6.70
N ILE A 6 1.91 14.17 5.71
CA ILE A 6 1.94 14.90 4.44
C ILE A 6 1.64 13.91 3.31
N PHE A 7 0.63 14.24 2.50
CA PHE A 7 0.41 13.53 1.25
C PHE A 7 1.55 13.80 0.27
N ILE A 8 2.07 12.75 -0.33
CA ILE A 8 2.96 12.92 -1.48
C ILE A 8 2.16 13.59 -2.61
N PRO A 9 2.70 14.63 -3.27
CA PRO A 9 2.00 15.33 -4.34
C PRO A 9 1.44 14.38 -5.40
N GLY A 10 0.20 14.58 -5.82
CA GLY A 10 -0.48 13.75 -6.81
C GLY A 10 -1.04 12.43 -6.30
N SER A 11 -0.79 12.04 -5.03
CA SER A 11 -1.26 10.73 -4.52
C SER A 11 -2.77 10.66 -4.33
N ARG A 12 -3.42 11.76 -3.97
CA ARG A 12 -4.89 11.82 -3.80
C ARG A 12 -5.60 11.70 -5.14
N GLU A 13 -5.11 12.41 -6.13
CA GLU A 13 -5.59 12.40 -7.51
C GLU A 13 -5.40 11.00 -8.15
N ALA A 14 -4.26 10.36 -7.91
CA ALA A 14 -3.99 9.01 -8.38
C ALA A 14 -4.97 7.98 -7.78
N ILE A 15 -5.29 8.10 -6.49
CA ILE A 15 -6.28 7.25 -5.83
C ILE A 15 -7.68 7.48 -6.41
N ALA A 16 -8.07 8.74 -6.65
CA ALA A 16 -9.35 9.06 -7.29
C ALA A 16 -9.46 8.40 -8.68
N ARG A 17 -8.43 8.53 -9.51
CA ARG A 17 -8.38 7.90 -10.85
C ARG A 17 -8.47 6.37 -10.81
N LEU A 18 -7.82 5.73 -9.85
CA LEU A 18 -7.95 4.29 -9.64
C LEU A 18 -9.38 3.90 -9.25
N CYS A 19 -10.02 4.68 -8.37
CA CYS A 19 -11.41 4.46 -7.98
C CYS A 19 -12.37 4.63 -9.18
N ASP A 20 -12.18 5.67 -10.00
CA ASP A 20 -12.96 5.92 -11.22
C ASP A 20 -12.80 4.79 -12.25
N ALA A 21 -11.62 4.17 -12.30
CA ALA A 21 -11.37 2.98 -13.11
C ALA A 21 -11.91 1.68 -12.49
N GLY A 22 -12.66 1.77 -11.37
CA GLY A 22 -13.32 0.63 -10.72
C GLY A 22 -12.41 -0.20 -9.79
N HIS A 23 -11.29 0.37 -9.33
CA HIS A 23 -10.46 -0.29 -8.33
C HIS A 23 -10.90 0.06 -6.91
N SER A 24 -10.95 -0.95 -6.03
CA SER A 24 -11.11 -0.75 -4.59
C SER A 24 -9.73 -0.55 -3.94
N ILE A 25 -9.60 0.48 -3.11
CA ILE A 25 -8.34 0.83 -2.47
C ILE A 25 -8.35 0.39 -1.01
N ILE A 26 -7.37 -0.43 -0.64
CA ILE A 26 -7.13 -0.85 0.75
C ILE A 26 -5.69 -0.48 1.12
N VAL A 27 -5.52 0.08 2.30
CA VAL A 27 -4.20 0.41 2.84
C VAL A 27 -3.76 -0.67 3.82
N VAL A 28 -2.53 -1.18 3.66
CA VAL A 28 -1.88 -2.10 4.60
C VAL A 28 -0.56 -1.47 5.09
N THR A 29 -0.45 -1.20 6.38
CA THR A 29 0.67 -0.42 6.92
C THR A 29 1.26 -0.98 8.22
N ASN A 30 2.60 -0.96 8.33
CA ASN A 30 3.29 -1.26 9.58
C ASN A 30 3.40 0.01 10.42
N GLN A 31 2.84 -0.01 11.63
CA GLN A 31 2.74 1.14 12.55
C GLN A 31 3.35 0.81 13.93
N SER A 32 4.61 0.41 13.96
CA SER A 32 5.31 0.06 15.21
C SER A 32 5.49 1.25 16.18
N GLY A 33 5.19 2.46 15.75
CA GLY A 33 5.12 3.65 16.61
C GLY A 33 4.14 3.47 17.77
N VAL A 34 3.09 2.66 17.59
CA VAL A 34 2.13 2.32 18.66
C VAL A 34 2.80 1.50 19.75
N SER A 35 3.43 0.38 19.42
CA SER A 35 4.17 -0.44 20.41
C SER A 35 5.36 0.29 21.03
N ARG A 36 5.97 1.23 20.30
CA ARG A 36 7.05 2.09 20.82
C ARG A 36 6.54 3.25 21.67
N LYS A 37 5.21 3.37 21.85
CA LYS A 37 4.57 4.48 22.59
C LYS A 37 4.90 5.88 22.02
N LEU A 38 5.22 5.95 20.72
CA LEU A 38 5.46 7.21 20.00
C LEU A 38 4.16 7.83 19.48
N ILE A 39 3.10 7.02 19.34
CA ILE A 39 1.77 7.45 18.96
C ILE A 39 0.74 6.63 19.73
N ALA A 40 -0.27 7.30 20.27
CA ALA A 40 -1.38 6.63 20.91
C ALA A 40 -2.30 5.95 19.85
N PRO A 41 -2.90 4.79 20.17
CA PRO A 41 -3.79 4.10 19.22
C PRO A 41 -4.93 4.98 18.69
N ASP A 42 -5.57 5.75 19.56
CA ASP A 42 -6.65 6.66 19.17
C ASP A 42 -6.18 7.83 18.30
N GLU A 43 -4.94 8.29 18.45
CA GLU A 43 -4.36 9.30 17.55
C GLU A 43 -4.09 8.70 16.17
N LEU A 44 -3.63 7.46 16.09
CA LEU A 44 -3.46 6.76 14.82
C LEU A 44 -4.80 6.62 14.08
N GLU A 45 -5.87 6.26 14.80
CA GLU A 45 -7.22 6.16 14.22
C GLU A 45 -7.72 7.53 13.72
N ARG A 46 -7.43 8.62 14.45
CA ARG A 46 -7.74 9.99 13.98
C ARG A 46 -6.98 10.35 12.71
N ILE A 47 -5.71 9.95 12.60
CA ILE A 47 -4.92 10.14 11.36
C ILE A 47 -5.56 9.38 10.21
N PHE A 48 -5.96 8.12 10.41
CA PHE A 48 -6.63 7.32 9.39
C PHE A 48 -7.97 7.92 8.96
N ALA A 49 -8.77 8.40 9.91
CA ALA A 49 -10.04 9.06 9.60
C ALA A 49 -9.84 10.34 8.75
N LYS A 50 -8.87 11.17 9.11
CA LYS A 50 -8.53 12.38 8.35
C LYS A 50 -7.96 12.06 6.98
N MET A 51 -7.13 11.01 6.86
CA MET A 51 -6.61 10.53 5.57
C MET A 51 -7.76 10.08 4.65
N LYS A 52 -8.69 9.26 5.16
CA LYS A 52 -9.89 8.85 4.40
C LYS A 52 -10.71 10.04 3.94
N LYS A 53 -10.92 11.03 4.82
CA LYS A 53 -11.65 12.26 4.49
C LYS A 53 -10.97 13.04 3.37
N ALA A 54 -9.67 13.30 3.49
CA ALA A 54 -8.91 14.05 2.47
C ALA A 54 -8.88 13.35 1.11
N ILE A 55 -8.86 12.01 1.09
CA ILE A 55 -8.98 11.23 -0.14
C ILE A 55 -10.39 11.36 -0.73
N SER A 56 -11.43 11.31 0.11
CA SER A 56 -12.82 11.48 -0.33
C SER A 56 -13.08 12.87 -0.90
N GLU A 57 -12.51 13.91 -0.32
CA GLU A 57 -12.58 15.29 -0.83
C GLU A 57 -11.91 15.46 -2.21
N ALA A 58 -10.97 14.58 -2.55
CA ALA A 58 -10.33 14.53 -3.86
C ALA A 58 -11.05 13.59 -4.86
N GLY A 59 -12.23 13.07 -4.52
CA GLY A 59 -12.99 12.15 -5.36
C GLY A 59 -12.60 10.68 -5.25
N GLY A 60 -11.60 10.33 -4.42
CA GLY A 60 -11.19 8.95 -4.18
C GLY A 60 -11.92 8.30 -3.00
N ARG A 61 -11.65 7.01 -2.77
CA ARG A 61 -12.18 6.28 -1.62
C ARG A 61 -11.20 5.23 -1.15
N ILE A 62 -10.85 5.26 0.14
CA ILE A 62 -10.18 4.14 0.81
C ILE A 62 -11.26 3.27 1.46
N LEU A 63 -11.38 2.02 0.99
CA LEU A 63 -12.35 1.06 1.49
C LEU A 63 -12.05 0.72 2.96
N ASP A 64 -10.78 0.35 3.25
CA ASP A 64 -10.33 0.07 4.61
C ASP A 64 -8.83 0.29 4.80
N ILE A 65 -8.40 0.32 6.08
CA ILE A 65 -7.00 0.42 6.48
C ILE A 65 -6.71 -0.68 7.49
N PHE A 66 -5.78 -1.56 7.16
CA PHE A 66 -5.26 -2.56 8.06
C PHE A 66 -3.86 -2.16 8.51
N HIS A 67 -3.62 -2.16 9.80
CA HIS A 67 -2.31 -1.82 10.34
C HIS A 67 -1.76 -2.90 11.26
N CYS A 68 -0.44 -2.95 11.34
CA CYS A 68 0.30 -3.79 12.27
C CYS A 68 1.01 -2.89 13.30
N PRO A 69 0.60 -2.90 14.57
CA PRO A 69 1.23 -2.09 15.60
C PRO A 69 2.52 -2.68 16.14
N HIS A 70 2.79 -3.97 15.88
CA HIS A 70 3.84 -4.75 16.51
C HIS A 70 5.25 -4.34 16.09
N LEU A 71 6.22 -4.62 16.96
CA LEU A 71 7.65 -4.49 16.67
C LEU A 71 8.14 -5.64 15.77
N PRO A 72 9.30 -5.49 15.09
CA PRO A 72 9.88 -6.58 14.30
C PRO A 72 10.14 -7.85 15.12
N GLU A 73 10.60 -7.69 16.36
CA GLU A 73 10.93 -8.74 17.31
C GLU A 73 9.72 -9.52 17.82
N ASP A 74 8.51 -8.97 17.77
CA ASP A 74 7.26 -9.65 18.17
C ASP A 74 6.90 -10.81 17.23
N ASN A 75 7.56 -10.91 16.10
CA ASN A 75 7.39 -11.97 15.10
C ASN A 75 5.93 -12.28 14.75
N CYS A 76 5.05 -11.27 14.81
CA CYS A 76 3.62 -11.39 14.56
C CYS A 76 3.32 -11.81 13.10
N ARG A 77 2.11 -12.30 12.84
CA ARG A 77 1.67 -12.70 11.49
C ARG A 77 1.30 -11.53 10.59
N CYS A 78 0.99 -10.35 11.14
CA CYS A 78 0.47 -9.21 10.38
C CYS A 78 1.54 -8.27 9.82
N ARG A 79 2.77 -8.26 10.36
CA ARG A 79 3.80 -7.32 9.94
C ARG A 79 4.37 -7.67 8.56
N LYS A 80 4.26 -6.74 7.59
CA LYS A 80 4.90 -6.89 6.27
C LYS A 80 6.39 -7.20 6.42
N PRO A 81 6.94 -8.22 5.71
CA PRO A 81 6.42 -8.86 4.50
C PRO A 81 5.47 -10.05 4.74
N LYS A 82 5.05 -10.35 5.98
CA LYS A 82 4.02 -11.36 6.23
C LYS A 82 2.64 -10.88 5.79
N THR A 83 1.75 -11.80 5.51
CA THR A 83 0.51 -11.59 4.75
C THR A 83 -0.72 -11.31 5.60
N GLY A 84 -0.63 -11.41 6.92
CA GLY A 84 -1.80 -11.40 7.80
C GLY A 84 -2.71 -10.18 7.70
N MET A 85 -2.22 -8.99 7.27
CA MET A 85 -3.11 -7.86 6.99
C MET A 85 -3.90 -8.05 5.69
N ILE A 86 -3.27 -8.63 4.66
CA ILE A 86 -3.92 -8.96 3.39
C ILE A 86 -4.95 -10.08 3.60
N GLU A 87 -4.59 -11.13 4.35
CA GLU A 87 -5.50 -12.23 4.71
C GLU A 87 -6.79 -11.71 5.37
N ARG A 88 -6.66 -10.81 6.35
CA ARG A 88 -7.81 -10.15 6.99
C ARG A 88 -8.64 -9.32 6.02
N ALA A 89 -8.00 -8.64 5.07
CA ALA A 89 -8.70 -7.88 4.04
C ALA A 89 -9.47 -8.80 3.10
N VAL A 90 -8.86 -9.92 2.67
CA VAL A 90 -9.50 -10.96 1.84
C VAL A 90 -10.72 -11.54 2.55
N GLU A 91 -10.57 -11.93 3.82
CA GLU A 91 -11.66 -12.46 4.62
C GLU A 91 -12.84 -11.49 4.74
N LYS A 92 -12.54 -10.21 4.98
CA LYS A 92 -13.56 -9.18 5.21
C LYS A 92 -14.29 -8.75 3.95
N TYR A 93 -13.61 -8.71 2.82
CA TYR A 93 -14.10 -8.08 1.58
C TYR A 93 -14.17 -9.04 0.38
N ALA A 94 -13.92 -10.32 0.58
CA ALA A 94 -13.90 -11.34 -0.48
C ALA A 94 -13.02 -10.92 -1.67
N ILE A 95 -11.81 -10.42 -1.40
CA ILE A 95 -10.91 -9.89 -2.43
C ILE A 95 -10.37 -11.04 -3.28
N ASP A 96 -10.48 -10.91 -4.59
CA ASP A 96 -9.77 -11.75 -5.53
C ASP A 96 -8.32 -11.27 -5.70
N LEU A 97 -7.38 -12.00 -5.10
CA LEU A 97 -5.95 -11.68 -5.19
C LEU A 97 -5.40 -11.85 -6.61
N ALA A 98 -6.03 -12.70 -7.45
CA ALA A 98 -5.64 -12.87 -8.85
C ALA A 98 -5.93 -11.61 -9.70
N SER A 99 -6.69 -10.66 -9.19
CA SER A 99 -6.94 -9.34 -9.79
C SER A 99 -6.33 -8.18 -8.98
N ALA A 100 -5.72 -8.46 -7.83
CA ALA A 100 -5.18 -7.44 -6.93
C ALA A 100 -3.76 -7.03 -7.29
N CYS A 101 -3.43 -5.77 -7.06
CA CYS A 101 -2.08 -5.22 -7.22
C CYS A 101 -1.57 -4.61 -5.91
N MET A 102 -0.37 -5.02 -5.50
CA MET A 102 0.31 -4.40 -4.38
C MET A 102 1.18 -3.24 -4.86
N VAL A 103 0.98 -2.06 -4.28
CA VAL A 103 1.81 -0.87 -4.53
C VAL A 103 2.52 -0.49 -3.24
N GLY A 104 3.82 -0.24 -3.31
CA GLY A 104 4.59 0.17 -2.14
C GLY A 104 5.95 0.77 -2.48
N ASP A 105 6.56 1.42 -1.50
CA ASP A 105 7.86 2.11 -1.63
C ASP A 105 9.03 1.30 -1.05
N ARG A 106 8.75 0.11 -0.50
CA ARG A 106 9.76 -0.71 0.17
C ARG A 106 9.75 -2.16 -0.32
N PRO A 107 10.91 -2.85 -0.31
CA PRO A 107 10.99 -4.26 -0.66
C PRO A 107 9.99 -5.16 0.06
N LYS A 108 9.76 -4.90 1.35
CA LYS A 108 8.79 -5.66 2.15
C LYS A 108 7.33 -5.53 1.69
N ASP A 109 6.98 -4.43 1.01
CA ASP A 109 5.65 -4.26 0.46
C ASP A 109 5.48 -5.17 -0.76
N ILE A 110 6.45 -5.14 -1.66
CA ILE A 110 6.49 -6.01 -2.85
C ILE A 110 6.48 -7.49 -2.45
N LEU A 111 7.33 -7.86 -1.50
CA LEU A 111 7.39 -9.24 -0.99
C LEU A 111 6.07 -9.65 -0.33
N CYS A 112 5.43 -8.76 0.42
CA CYS A 112 4.12 -9.02 1.03
C CYS A 112 3.04 -9.32 -0.03
N GLY A 113 2.97 -8.53 -1.10
CA GLY A 113 2.04 -8.76 -2.21
C GLY A 113 2.30 -10.10 -2.90
N LYS A 114 3.57 -10.42 -3.18
CA LYS A 114 3.96 -11.71 -3.79
C LYS A 114 3.62 -12.89 -2.89
N ASN A 115 3.95 -12.82 -1.60
CA ASN A 115 3.66 -13.87 -0.63
C ASN A 115 2.15 -14.09 -0.45
N ALA A 116 1.34 -13.05 -0.61
CA ALA A 116 -0.11 -13.15 -0.55
C ALA A 116 -0.75 -13.70 -1.83
N GLY A 117 -0.02 -13.73 -2.95
CA GLY A 117 -0.54 -14.15 -4.25
C GLY A 117 -1.23 -13.04 -5.04
N CYS A 118 -0.88 -11.75 -4.81
CA CYS A 118 -1.35 -10.66 -5.64
C CYS A 118 -0.90 -10.85 -7.10
N ALA A 119 -1.78 -10.53 -8.04
CA ALA A 119 -1.52 -10.65 -9.48
C ALA A 119 -0.38 -9.79 -9.98
N CYS A 120 -0.12 -8.68 -9.31
CA CYS A 120 1.01 -7.80 -9.64
C CYS A 120 1.48 -6.97 -8.45
N SER A 121 2.69 -6.43 -8.61
CA SER A 121 3.35 -5.56 -7.63
C SER A 121 4.01 -4.37 -8.34
N VAL A 122 3.84 -3.18 -7.78
CA VAL A 122 4.45 -1.95 -8.29
C VAL A 122 5.33 -1.33 -7.19
N LEU A 123 6.61 -1.18 -7.49
CA LEU A 123 7.54 -0.48 -6.60
C LEU A 123 7.53 1.02 -6.94
N LEU A 124 7.27 1.86 -5.93
CA LEU A 124 7.43 3.31 -6.05
C LEU A 124 8.89 3.69 -5.81
N ALA A 125 9.61 4.05 -6.88
CA ALA A 125 11.01 4.42 -6.83
C ALA A 125 11.37 5.32 -8.02
N SER A 126 12.18 6.34 -7.82
CA SER A 126 12.59 7.29 -8.85
C SER A 126 13.56 6.73 -9.91
N GLY A 127 13.64 5.40 -10.03
CA GLY A 127 14.48 4.71 -11.01
C GLY A 127 15.40 3.65 -10.38
N ARG A 128 16.24 3.02 -11.22
CA ARG A 128 17.13 1.90 -10.81
C ARG A 128 18.19 2.30 -9.76
N GLY A 129 18.53 3.58 -9.68
CA GLY A 129 19.44 4.11 -8.67
C GLY A 129 18.82 4.31 -7.28
N HIS A 130 17.50 4.23 -7.18
CA HIS A 130 16.79 4.43 -5.91
C HIS A 130 17.12 3.31 -4.91
N PRO A 131 17.36 3.63 -3.62
CA PRO A 131 17.73 2.63 -2.61
C PRO A 131 16.75 1.46 -2.49
N ALA A 132 15.45 1.72 -2.63
CA ALA A 132 14.43 0.67 -2.58
C ALA A 132 14.57 -0.31 -3.76
N TYR A 133 14.83 0.19 -4.97
CA TYR A 133 15.07 -0.65 -6.14
C TYR A 133 16.33 -1.51 -5.97
N ARG A 134 17.44 -0.91 -5.53
CA ARG A 134 18.70 -1.65 -5.29
C ARG A 134 18.48 -2.79 -4.28
N ARG A 135 17.87 -2.50 -3.13
CA ARG A 135 17.59 -3.51 -2.09
C ARG A 135 16.70 -4.64 -2.59
N LEU A 136 15.72 -4.33 -3.44
CA LEU A 136 14.85 -5.34 -4.04
C LEU A 136 15.66 -6.25 -4.98
N SER A 137 16.48 -5.65 -5.84
CA SER A 137 17.37 -6.36 -6.79
C SER A 137 18.42 -7.21 -6.08
N GLU A 138 19.06 -6.68 -5.04
CA GLU A 138 20.04 -7.40 -4.21
C GLU A 138 19.42 -8.61 -3.49
N ALA A 139 18.14 -8.51 -3.13
CA ALA A 139 17.37 -9.62 -2.54
C ALA A 139 16.85 -10.64 -3.59
N GLY A 140 17.16 -10.45 -4.87
CA GLY A 140 16.66 -11.31 -5.95
C GLY A 140 15.15 -11.22 -6.17
N ILE A 141 14.52 -10.13 -5.72
CA ILE A 141 13.08 -9.90 -5.86
C ILE A 141 12.85 -8.88 -6.97
N ALA A 142 11.93 -9.18 -7.89
CA ALA A 142 11.51 -8.25 -8.92
C ALA A 142 10.08 -7.74 -8.66
N ALA A 143 9.83 -6.44 -8.77
CA ALA A 143 8.50 -5.90 -8.93
C ALA A 143 8.07 -6.05 -10.40
N ASP A 144 6.78 -6.22 -10.65
CA ASP A 144 6.24 -6.32 -12.01
C ASP A 144 6.35 -4.98 -12.75
N HIS A 145 6.31 -3.88 -12.01
CA HIS A 145 6.54 -2.54 -12.52
C HIS A 145 7.26 -1.66 -11.49
N VAL A 146 8.03 -0.69 -11.99
CA VAL A 146 8.64 0.37 -11.17
C VAL A 146 8.09 1.70 -11.65
N ALA A 147 7.42 2.41 -10.76
CA ALA A 147 6.83 3.72 -11.03
C ALA A 147 7.52 4.79 -10.19
N ARG A 148 7.70 5.98 -10.75
CA ARG A 148 8.31 7.12 -10.06
C ARG A 148 7.44 7.62 -8.91
N ASP A 149 6.13 7.59 -9.10
CA ASP A 149 5.12 8.07 -8.17
C ASP A 149 3.81 7.28 -8.33
N LEU A 150 2.83 7.59 -7.49
CA LEU A 150 1.55 6.88 -7.51
C LEU A 150 0.71 7.20 -8.78
N ASN A 151 0.88 8.35 -9.42
CA ASN A 151 0.22 8.67 -10.68
C ASN A 151 0.68 7.72 -11.80
N GLN A 152 2.00 7.54 -11.93
CA GLN A 152 2.55 6.61 -12.92
C GLN A 152 2.16 5.16 -12.60
N ALA A 153 2.10 4.79 -11.32
CA ALA A 153 1.60 3.48 -10.91
C ALA A 153 0.14 3.29 -11.30
N ALA A 154 -0.71 4.31 -11.08
CA ALA A 154 -2.11 4.28 -11.46
C ALA A 154 -2.29 4.14 -12.99
N ASP A 155 -1.53 4.86 -13.80
CA ASP A 155 -1.54 4.72 -15.25
C ASP A 155 -1.28 3.28 -15.69
N TRP A 156 -0.22 2.67 -15.14
CA TRP A 156 0.14 1.30 -15.47
C TRP A 156 -0.92 0.28 -15.03
N ILE A 157 -1.48 0.43 -13.83
CA ILE A 157 -2.52 -0.46 -13.30
C ILE A 157 -3.79 -0.40 -14.15
N ILE A 158 -4.23 0.81 -14.52
CA ILE A 158 -5.43 1.04 -15.31
C ILE A 158 -5.26 0.43 -16.72
N GLN A 159 -4.12 0.68 -17.38
CA GLN A 159 -3.81 0.13 -18.69
C GLN A 159 -3.74 -1.41 -18.67
N ARG A 160 -3.14 -2.00 -17.65
CA ARG A 160 -3.07 -3.45 -17.49
C ARG A 160 -4.45 -4.10 -17.39
N ARG A 161 -5.39 -3.48 -16.67
CA ARG A 161 -6.77 -3.98 -16.56
C ARG A 161 -7.50 -3.92 -17.89
N GLN A 162 -7.33 -2.85 -18.66
CA GLN A 162 -7.94 -2.70 -19.98
C GLN A 162 -7.42 -3.73 -20.98
N ALA A 163 -6.15 -4.10 -20.90
CA ALA A 163 -5.54 -5.11 -21.78
C ALA A 163 -5.95 -6.56 -21.44
N ALA A 164 -6.55 -6.79 -20.27
CA ALA A 164 -7.01 -8.12 -19.82
C ALA A 164 -8.50 -8.40 -20.18
N HIS A 165 -9.18 -7.43 -20.78
CA HIS A 165 -10.56 -7.52 -21.30
C HIS A 165 -10.60 -7.37 -22.80
#